data_34bc6b7bfe0c9385a562b3358dc70218
#
_entry.id   34bc6b7bfe0c9385a562b3358dc70218
#
_cell.length_a   1.000
_cell.length_b   1.000
_cell.length_c   1.000
_cell.angle_alpha   90.00
_cell.angle_beta   90.00
_cell.angle_gamma   90.00
#
_symmetry.space_group_name_H-M   'P 1'
#
loop_
_entity.id
_entity.type
_entity.pdbx_description
1 polymer ?
#
loop_
_entity_poly.entity_id
_entity_poly.type
_entity_poly.pdbx_seq_one_letter_code
_entity_poly.pdbx_strand_id
1 'polypeptide(L)'
;MPAKREEPTLRVGEILLAAAAEWRTGATMAERVCEGWQLVYVLDGTVEESTDGKPQLLRTGRFLFHQPLERAAMRAVGEVPPEVLRLEFEADGTLLEQFRRRSAPAAAAERNCLRLLAGAVREGWTLPAEPAAGDLPARRGDPPLGVGRLQVLYLEEFLWLLARRLGRARRPGPRARAEQKQVALVEGARLYFAENLDREPTLDGICRAVGCSKPLLQQAFRARTGRTVRDYFIRFKIEQAGALLAQGYPPGEVARMLGYASQSYFSQRFRALTGQTPTAYRRAPKPLHLCGG
;
A
#
# COMPACT_ATOMS: atom_id res chain seq x y z
N MET A 1 24.56 0.66 -34.00
CA MET A 1 24.87 1.36 -32.74
C MET A 1 24.30 0.55 -31.59
N PRO A 2 25.09 0.20 -30.55
CA PRO A 2 24.50 -0.47 -29.37
C PRO A 2 23.53 0.48 -28.70
N ALA A 3 22.32 0.03 -28.45
CA ALA A 3 21.30 0.77 -27.73
C ALA A 3 21.89 1.24 -26.39
N LYS A 4 21.82 2.55 -26.13
CA LYS A 4 22.22 3.17 -24.85
C LYS A 4 21.44 2.44 -23.76
N ARG A 5 22.12 1.70 -22.90
CA ARG A 5 21.48 1.07 -21.74
C ARG A 5 20.99 2.19 -20.85
N GLU A 6 19.69 2.31 -20.69
CA GLU A 6 19.12 3.18 -19.68
C GLU A 6 19.66 2.76 -18.31
N GLU A 7 20.13 3.72 -17.56
CA GLU A 7 20.56 3.49 -16.17
C GLU A 7 19.35 3.04 -15.35
N PRO A 8 19.54 2.03 -14.49
CA PRO A 8 18.46 1.59 -13.62
C PRO A 8 18.05 2.71 -12.66
N THR A 9 16.76 2.94 -12.54
CA THR A 9 16.19 3.97 -11.69
C THR A 9 15.45 3.36 -10.50
N LEU A 10 15.52 4.05 -9.36
CA LEU A 10 14.77 3.75 -8.15
C LEU A 10 14.60 5.03 -7.36
N ARG A 11 13.38 5.33 -7.00
CA ARG A 11 13.03 6.44 -6.12
C ARG A 11 11.94 5.99 -5.16
N VAL A 12 12.14 6.23 -3.89
CA VAL A 12 11.13 6.10 -2.85
C VAL A 12 10.41 7.44 -2.69
N GLY A 13 9.09 7.40 -2.79
CA GLY A 13 8.22 8.54 -2.54
C GLY A 13 7.85 8.68 -1.07
N GLU A 14 6.57 8.66 -0.79
CA GLU A 14 6.06 8.75 0.57
C GLU A 14 6.01 7.37 1.26
N ILE A 15 6.29 7.34 2.57
CA ILE A 15 5.97 6.19 3.42
C ILE A 15 4.53 6.37 3.89
N LEU A 16 3.65 5.53 3.39
CA LEU A 16 2.20 5.57 3.64
C LEU A 16 1.86 5.03 5.03
N LEU A 17 2.60 3.99 5.46
CA LEU A 17 2.42 3.33 6.73
C LEU A 17 3.72 2.69 7.18
N ALA A 18 4.04 2.79 8.48
CA ALA A 18 5.19 2.07 9.03
C ALA A 18 4.96 1.62 10.47
N ALA A 19 5.48 0.44 10.80
CA ALA A 19 5.51 -0.12 12.14
C ALA A 19 6.80 -0.90 12.36
N ALA A 20 7.42 -0.74 13.52
CA ALA A 20 8.51 -1.58 13.98
C ALA A 20 8.24 -1.94 15.44
N ALA A 21 7.68 -3.14 15.66
CA ALA A 21 7.17 -3.54 16.97
C ALA A 21 7.30 -5.04 17.22
N GLU A 22 7.33 -5.39 18.48
CA GLU A 22 7.13 -6.74 18.95
C GLU A 22 5.63 -7.09 18.92
N TRP A 23 5.32 -8.26 18.44
CA TRP A 23 3.96 -8.78 18.36
C TRP A 23 3.73 -9.80 19.47
N ARG A 24 2.55 -9.78 20.09
CA ARG A 24 2.17 -10.86 21.01
C ARG A 24 2.10 -12.19 20.26
N THR A 25 2.50 -13.27 20.92
CA THR A 25 2.33 -14.64 20.38
C THR A 25 0.89 -14.87 19.96
N GLY A 26 0.68 -15.39 18.76
CA GLY A 26 -0.65 -15.62 18.19
C GLY A 26 -1.37 -14.37 17.65
N ALA A 27 -0.78 -13.18 17.78
CA ALA A 27 -1.35 -11.96 17.20
C ALA A 27 -1.51 -12.10 15.69
N THR A 28 -2.60 -11.57 15.15
CA THR A 28 -2.94 -11.63 13.72
C THR A 28 -3.19 -10.24 13.17
N MET A 29 -2.74 -10.00 11.96
CA MET A 29 -3.16 -8.87 11.13
C MET A 29 -4.13 -9.40 10.09
N ALA A 30 -5.34 -8.83 10.06
CA ALA A 30 -6.35 -9.18 9.08
C ALA A 30 -5.86 -8.95 7.64
N GLU A 31 -6.39 -9.73 6.70
CA GLU A 31 -6.10 -9.54 5.28
C GLU A 31 -6.48 -8.13 4.83
N ARG A 32 -5.54 -7.47 4.19
CA ARG A 32 -5.74 -6.16 3.57
C ARG A 32 -5.03 -6.07 2.22
N VAL A 33 -5.52 -5.20 1.37
CA VAL A 33 -4.85 -4.88 0.11
C VAL A 33 -3.78 -3.82 0.38
N CYS A 34 -2.58 -4.06 -0.15
CA CYS A 34 -1.49 -3.08 -0.11
C CYS A 34 -1.80 -1.93 -1.07
N GLU A 35 -1.79 -0.69 -0.60
CA GLU A 35 -1.98 0.50 -1.44
C GLU A 35 -0.70 0.86 -2.20
N GLY A 36 0.45 0.67 -1.55
CA GLY A 36 1.77 0.86 -2.11
C GLY A 36 2.59 -0.43 -2.14
N TRP A 37 3.88 -0.31 -2.38
CA TRP A 37 4.84 -1.37 -2.12
C TRP A 37 4.90 -1.64 -0.61
N GLN A 38 4.93 -2.90 -0.22
CA GLN A 38 5.10 -3.25 1.17
C GLN A 38 6.40 -4.03 1.37
N LEU A 39 7.14 -3.66 2.41
CA LEU A 39 8.27 -4.41 2.94
C LEU A 39 7.91 -4.97 4.31
N VAL A 40 8.03 -6.27 4.47
CA VAL A 40 8.00 -6.96 5.76
C VAL A 40 9.40 -7.51 6.04
N TYR A 41 9.95 -7.23 7.22
CA TYR A 41 11.22 -7.78 7.67
C TYR A 41 11.10 -8.28 9.10
N VAL A 42 11.53 -9.50 9.36
CA VAL A 42 11.51 -10.10 10.69
C VAL A 42 12.86 -9.80 11.38
N LEU A 43 12.81 -8.90 12.36
CA LEU A 43 13.95 -8.54 13.19
C LEU A 43 14.31 -9.68 14.14
N ASP A 44 13.28 -10.29 14.76
CA ASP A 44 13.41 -11.49 15.60
C ASP A 44 12.13 -12.35 15.53
N GLY A 45 12.24 -13.64 15.88
CA GLY A 45 11.13 -14.58 15.92
C GLY A 45 10.69 -15.11 14.56
N THR A 46 9.40 -15.43 14.44
CA THR A 46 8.82 -16.03 13.23
C THR A 46 7.40 -15.52 13.02
N VAL A 47 7.07 -15.19 11.78
CA VAL A 47 5.69 -14.90 11.36
C VAL A 47 5.29 -15.78 10.19
N GLU A 48 4.02 -16.14 10.14
CA GLU A 48 3.39 -16.67 8.94
C GLU A 48 2.76 -15.52 8.19
N GLU A 49 3.18 -15.32 6.98
CA GLU A 49 2.68 -14.29 6.11
C GLU A 49 1.94 -14.94 4.94
N SER A 50 0.81 -14.36 4.54
CA SER A 50 -0.01 -14.85 3.43
C SER A 50 -0.10 -13.78 2.35
N THR A 51 0.30 -14.13 1.13
CA THR A 51 0.16 -13.30 -0.06
C THR A 51 -0.88 -13.92 -0.99
N ASP A 52 -1.97 -13.20 -1.29
CA ASP A 52 -3.08 -13.71 -2.11
C ASP A 52 -3.53 -15.12 -1.66
N GLY A 53 -3.65 -15.35 -0.35
CA GLY A 53 -4.06 -16.61 0.26
C GLY A 53 -2.98 -17.71 0.27
N LYS A 54 -1.73 -17.42 -0.10
CA LYS A 54 -0.61 -18.38 -0.07
C LYS A 54 0.27 -18.12 1.14
N PRO A 55 0.24 -18.95 2.18
CA PRO A 55 1.04 -18.76 3.38
C PRO A 55 2.51 -19.10 3.13
N GLN A 56 3.40 -18.36 3.80
CA GLN A 56 4.83 -18.64 3.90
C GLN A 56 5.37 -18.23 5.26
N LEU A 57 6.36 -18.97 5.76
CA LEU A 57 7.02 -18.64 7.02
C LEU A 57 8.20 -17.69 6.77
N LEU A 58 8.19 -16.57 7.48
CA LEU A 58 9.30 -15.65 7.56
C LEU A 58 9.93 -15.75 8.94
N ARG A 59 11.24 -16.02 8.98
CA ARG A 59 12.03 -16.13 10.22
C ARG A 59 12.97 -14.95 10.36
N THR A 60 13.54 -14.78 11.52
CA THR A 60 14.56 -13.77 11.84
C THR A 60 15.54 -13.56 10.69
N GLY A 61 15.73 -12.31 10.31
CA GLY A 61 16.65 -11.89 9.24
C GLY A 61 16.10 -12.04 7.81
N ARG A 62 14.87 -12.48 7.62
CA ARG A 62 14.24 -12.56 6.29
C ARG A 62 13.33 -11.37 6.03
N PHE A 63 13.30 -10.93 4.77
CA PHE A 63 12.35 -9.95 4.29
C PHE A 63 11.44 -10.54 3.21
N LEU A 64 10.32 -9.87 3.00
CA LEU A 64 9.36 -10.11 1.92
C LEU A 64 8.87 -8.78 1.37
N PHE A 65 8.74 -8.70 0.05
CA PHE A 65 8.06 -7.60 -0.63
C PHE A 65 6.70 -8.02 -1.17
N HIS A 66 5.71 -7.15 -0.96
CA HIS A 66 4.46 -7.15 -1.69
C HIS A 66 4.45 -5.96 -2.67
N GLN A 67 3.87 -6.19 -3.82
CA GLN A 67 3.58 -5.11 -4.76
C GLN A 67 2.21 -4.48 -4.45
N PRO A 68 1.94 -3.27 -4.96
CA PRO A 68 0.62 -2.69 -4.87
C PRO A 68 -0.48 -3.64 -5.35
N LEU A 69 -1.64 -3.59 -4.69
CA LEU A 69 -2.84 -4.39 -4.96
C LEU A 69 -2.71 -5.90 -4.62
N GLU A 70 -1.63 -6.33 -3.98
CA GLU A 70 -1.58 -7.67 -3.38
C GLU A 70 -2.31 -7.70 -2.04
N ARG A 71 -2.92 -8.84 -1.74
CA ARG A 71 -3.54 -9.09 -0.44
C ARG A 71 -2.51 -9.68 0.50
N ALA A 72 -2.35 -9.06 1.64
CA ALA A 72 -1.42 -9.47 2.67
C ALA A 72 -2.13 -9.69 4.01
N ALA A 73 -1.85 -10.83 4.64
CA ALA A 73 -2.23 -11.12 6.01
C ALA A 73 -1.02 -11.67 6.75
N MET A 74 -0.94 -11.46 8.06
CA MET A 74 0.21 -11.92 8.84
C MET A 74 -0.23 -12.43 10.21
N ARG A 75 0.45 -13.47 10.70
CA ARG A 75 0.23 -14.06 12.03
C ARG A 75 1.56 -14.33 12.71
N ALA A 76 1.66 -13.95 13.99
CA ALA A 76 2.78 -14.35 14.84
C ALA A 76 2.70 -15.85 15.13
N VAL A 77 3.78 -16.58 14.90
CA VAL A 77 3.86 -18.03 15.13
C VAL A 77 5.11 -18.38 15.93
N GLY A 78 5.04 -19.50 16.67
CA GLY A 78 6.11 -19.94 17.54
C GLY A 78 5.94 -19.44 18.99
N GLU A 79 6.92 -19.75 19.83
CA GLU A 79 6.88 -19.43 21.27
C GLU A 79 7.48 -18.06 21.58
N VAL A 80 8.37 -17.57 20.72
CA VAL A 80 9.04 -16.26 20.88
C VAL A 80 8.19 -15.19 20.18
N PRO A 81 7.79 -14.11 20.89
CA PRO A 81 7.12 -12.98 20.30
C PRO A 81 7.97 -12.38 19.16
N PRO A 82 7.46 -12.33 17.93
CA PRO A 82 8.26 -11.81 16.82
C PRO A 82 8.34 -10.29 16.85
N GLU A 83 9.53 -9.76 16.55
CA GLU A 83 9.73 -8.36 16.25
C GLU A 83 9.75 -8.14 14.75
N VAL A 84 8.86 -7.28 14.26
CA VAL A 84 8.61 -7.08 12.82
C VAL A 84 8.71 -5.61 12.45
N LEU A 85 9.50 -5.34 11.41
CA LEU A 85 9.46 -4.07 10.68
C LEU A 85 8.54 -4.24 9.47
N ARG A 86 7.52 -3.40 9.36
CA ARG A 86 6.61 -3.34 8.23
C ARG A 86 6.49 -1.91 7.73
N LEU A 87 6.66 -1.73 6.44
CA LEU A 87 6.46 -0.45 5.76
C LEU A 87 5.56 -0.64 4.56
N GLU A 88 4.73 0.36 4.29
CA GLU A 88 4.03 0.53 3.04
C GLU A 88 4.43 1.89 2.46
N PHE A 89 4.85 1.92 1.20
CA PHE A 89 5.49 3.09 0.61
C PHE A 89 5.23 3.19 -0.89
N GLU A 90 5.22 4.41 -1.38
CA GLU A 90 5.24 4.67 -2.81
C GLU A 90 6.67 4.57 -3.34
N ALA A 91 6.83 3.95 -4.48
CA ALA A 91 8.11 3.91 -5.18
C ALA A 91 7.92 3.80 -6.69
N ASP A 92 8.81 4.39 -7.43
CA ASP A 92 8.91 4.27 -8.87
C ASP A 92 10.32 3.87 -9.31
N GLY A 93 10.44 3.36 -10.54
CA GLY A 93 11.72 3.01 -11.13
C GLY A 93 11.79 1.59 -11.68
N THR A 94 12.77 1.40 -12.56
CA THR A 94 12.96 0.14 -13.29
C THR A 94 13.46 -1.02 -12.43
N LEU A 95 14.02 -0.71 -11.25
CA LEU A 95 14.52 -1.73 -10.32
C LEU A 95 13.42 -2.43 -9.51
N LEU A 96 12.24 -1.86 -9.39
CA LEU A 96 11.14 -2.41 -8.57
C LEU A 96 10.70 -3.80 -9.03
N GLU A 97 10.82 -4.08 -10.32
CA GLU A 97 10.48 -5.39 -10.89
C GLU A 97 11.20 -6.56 -10.24
N GLN A 98 12.45 -6.37 -9.85
CA GLN A 98 13.23 -7.43 -9.22
C GLN A 98 12.85 -7.70 -7.77
N PHE A 99 12.07 -6.80 -7.15
CA PHE A 99 11.59 -6.94 -5.77
C PHE A 99 10.21 -7.61 -5.68
N ARG A 100 9.52 -7.81 -6.79
CA ARG A 100 8.18 -8.43 -6.80
C ARG A 100 8.17 -9.77 -6.10
N ARG A 101 7.28 -9.92 -5.11
CA ARG A 101 7.09 -11.16 -4.33
C ARG A 101 8.41 -11.79 -3.88
N ARG A 102 9.42 -10.97 -3.68
CA ARG A 102 10.72 -11.47 -3.30
C ARG A 102 10.80 -11.65 -1.79
N SER A 103 11.09 -12.89 -1.41
CA SER A 103 11.48 -13.24 -0.05
C SER A 103 12.90 -13.78 -0.06
N ALA A 104 13.76 -13.24 0.81
CA ALA A 104 15.13 -13.70 0.95
C ALA A 104 15.70 -13.34 2.34
N PRO A 105 16.77 -14.00 2.79
CA PRO A 105 17.55 -13.51 3.92
C PRO A 105 18.26 -12.21 3.53
N ALA A 106 18.27 -11.24 4.45
CA ALA A 106 19.02 -10.00 4.29
C ALA A 106 20.52 -10.24 4.50
N ALA A 107 21.36 -9.66 3.64
CA ALA A 107 22.82 -9.66 3.82
C ALA A 107 23.24 -8.73 4.99
N ALA A 108 24.49 -8.80 5.44
CA ALA A 108 24.95 -8.04 6.61
C ALA A 108 24.73 -6.52 6.46
N ALA A 109 25.10 -5.93 5.31
CA ALA A 109 24.87 -4.51 5.06
C ALA A 109 23.38 -4.17 4.99
N GLU A 110 22.56 -5.00 4.33
CA GLU A 110 21.10 -4.85 4.26
C GLU A 110 20.46 -4.91 5.65
N ARG A 111 20.90 -5.85 6.52
CA ARG A 111 20.43 -5.92 7.92
C ARG A 111 20.74 -4.67 8.72
N ASN A 112 21.90 -4.04 8.47
CA ASN A 112 22.24 -2.78 9.14
C ASN A 112 21.28 -1.66 8.75
N CYS A 113 21.03 -1.47 7.47
CA CYS A 113 20.05 -0.49 6.98
C CYS A 113 18.64 -0.75 7.54
N LEU A 114 18.19 -2.01 7.55
CA LEU A 114 16.87 -2.38 8.08
C LEU A 114 16.75 -2.14 9.60
N ARG A 115 17.83 -2.29 10.38
CA ARG A 115 17.84 -1.93 11.81
C ARG A 115 17.76 -0.41 12.02
N LEU A 116 18.54 0.37 11.26
CA LEU A 116 18.47 1.84 11.31
C LEU A 116 17.08 2.33 10.90
N LEU A 117 16.50 1.74 9.85
CA LEU A 117 15.14 2.03 9.41
C LEU A 117 14.11 1.71 10.50
N ALA A 118 14.22 0.55 11.17
CA ALA A 118 13.35 0.17 12.28
C ALA A 118 13.45 1.17 13.45
N GLY A 119 14.65 1.64 13.79
CA GLY A 119 14.86 2.71 14.76
C GLY A 119 14.13 3.99 14.39
N ALA A 120 14.35 4.49 13.17
CA ALA A 120 13.70 5.70 12.67
C ALA A 120 12.16 5.55 12.56
N VAL A 121 11.66 4.34 12.30
CA VAL A 121 10.21 4.06 12.31
C VAL A 121 9.64 4.18 13.72
N ARG A 122 10.29 3.63 14.75
CA ARG A 122 9.83 3.76 16.14
C ARG A 122 9.82 5.22 16.62
N GLU A 123 10.72 6.03 16.11
CA GLU A 123 10.76 7.47 16.42
C GLU A 123 9.66 8.25 15.70
N GLY A 124 9.28 7.87 14.49
CA GLY A 124 8.34 8.61 13.65
C GLY A 124 6.90 8.12 13.69
N TRP A 125 6.66 6.91 14.20
CA TRP A 125 5.34 6.25 14.18
C TRP A 125 4.99 5.70 15.55
N THR A 126 3.69 5.53 15.80
CA THR A 126 3.15 4.93 17.01
C THR A 126 2.12 3.88 16.67
N LEU A 127 2.08 2.81 17.46
CA LEU A 127 1.01 1.83 17.47
C LEU A 127 0.16 2.05 18.72
N PRO A 128 -1.13 1.70 18.72
CA PRO A 128 -1.91 1.59 19.93
C PRO A 128 -1.21 0.68 20.96
N ALA A 129 -1.37 0.96 22.24
CA ALA A 129 -0.75 0.18 23.32
C ALA A 129 -1.20 -1.29 23.31
N GLU A 130 -2.42 -1.54 22.86
CA GLU A 130 -2.98 -2.87 22.61
C GLU A 130 -3.58 -2.88 21.20
N PRO A 131 -2.76 -3.15 20.16
CA PRO A 131 -3.26 -3.14 18.80
C PRO A 131 -4.27 -4.28 18.59
N ALA A 132 -5.51 -3.91 18.27
CA ALA A 132 -6.52 -4.85 17.80
C ALA A 132 -6.26 -5.26 16.35
N ALA A 133 -6.83 -6.39 15.94
CA ALA A 133 -6.77 -6.80 14.53
C ALA A 133 -7.43 -5.70 13.66
N GLY A 134 -6.62 -5.01 12.86
CA GLY A 134 -7.06 -3.90 12.01
C GLY A 134 -6.60 -2.51 12.43
N ASP A 135 -6.00 -2.35 13.59
CA ASP A 135 -5.39 -1.07 13.98
C ASP A 135 -4.19 -0.77 13.08
N LEU A 136 -4.15 0.47 12.62
CA LEU A 136 -3.07 0.98 11.79
C LEU A 136 -2.13 1.87 12.60
N PRO A 137 -0.81 1.81 12.30
CA PRO A 137 0.13 2.77 12.84
C PRO A 137 -0.25 4.19 12.44
N ALA A 138 0.01 5.14 13.32
CA ALA A 138 -0.17 6.57 13.07
C ALA A 138 1.17 7.30 13.17
N ARG A 139 1.35 8.37 12.39
CA ARG A 139 2.50 9.25 12.53
C ARG A 139 2.46 9.94 13.89
N ARG A 140 3.60 10.09 14.55
CA ARG A 140 3.71 10.88 15.78
C ARG A 140 3.43 12.34 15.48
N GLY A 141 2.75 13.01 16.40
CA GLY A 141 2.44 14.45 16.26
C GLY A 141 3.68 15.34 16.40
N ASP A 142 4.70 14.89 17.12
CA ASP A 142 5.97 15.61 17.32
C ASP A 142 7.15 14.63 17.11
N PRO A 143 7.45 14.25 15.87
CA PRO A 143 8.58 13.37 15.58
C PRO A 143 9.91 14.17 15.63
N PRO A 144 11.04 13.50 15.93
CA PRO A 144 12.35 14.12 15.83
C PRO A 144 12.63 14.72 14.46
N LEU A 145 13.37 15.84 14.44
CA LEU A 145 13.71 16.55 13.20
C LEU A 145 14.37 15.58 12.19
N GLY A 146 13.82 15.55 10.98
CA GLY A 146 14.38 14.79 9.87
C GLY A 146 14.07 13.30 9.89
N VAL A 147 13.35 12.77 10.88
CA VAL A 147 13.10 11.31 11.01
C VAL A 147 12.41 10.73 9.77
N GLY A 148 11.43 11.43 9.19
CA GLY A 148 10.77 10.97 7.97
C GLY A 148 11.72 10.91 6.77
N ARG A 149 12.67 11.84 6.68
CA ARG A 149 13.70 11.81 5.63
C ARG A 149 14.68 10.67 5.83
N LEU A 150 15.08 10.38 7.08
CA LEU A 150 15.95 9.25 7.41
C LEU A 150 15.28 7.91 7.05
N GLN A 151 13.98 7.76 7.29
CA GLN A 151 13.23 6.57 6.91
C GLN A 151 13.34 6.31 5.39
N VAL A 152 13.12 7.33 4.57
CA VAL A 152 13.24 7.23 3.11
C VAL A 152 14.67 6.88 2.70
N LEU A 153 15.67 7.55 3.27
CA LEU A 153 17.09 7.32 2.95
C LEU A 153 17.55 5.90 3.29
N TYR A 154 17.20 5.39 4.48
CA TYR A 154 17.55 4.01 4.88
C TYR A 154 16.82 2.96 4.03
N LEU A 155 15.58 3.24 3.64
CA LEU A 155 14.84 2.36 2.74
C LEU A 155 15.48 2.35 1.34
N GLU A 156 15.80 3.52 0.77
CA GLU A 156 16.49 3.62 -0.52
C GLU A 156 17.85 2.92 -0.49
N GLU A 157 18.65 3.14 0.54
CA GLU A 157 19.94 2.46 0.70
C GLU A 157 19.78 0.94 0.72
N PHE A 158 18.83 0.42 1.50
CA PHE A 158 18.52 -0.99 1.53
C PHE A 158 18.14 -1.54 0.15
N LEU A 159 17.26 -0.85 -0.57
CA LEU A 159 16.79 -1.26 -1.89
C LEU A 159 17.95 -1.25 -2.92
N TRP A 160 18.83 -0.26 -2.88
CA TRP A 160 20.02 -0.21 -3.73
C TRP A 160 21.03 -1.31 -3.41
N LEU A 161 21.29 -1.61 -2.13
CA LEU A 161 22.15 -2.71 -1.71
C LEU A 161 21.58 -4.04 -2.19
N LEU A 162 20.29 -4.25 -2.02
CA LEU A 162 19.58 -5.43 -2.50
C LEU A 162 19.65 -5.55 -4.02
N ALA A 163 19.42 -4.48 -4.76
CA ALA A 163 19.52 -4.46 -6.23
C ALA A 163 20.94 -4.84 -6.69
N ARG A 164 21.97 -4.31 -6.05
CA ARG A 164 23.38 -4.69 -6.33
C ARG A 164 23.64 -6.17 -6.07
N ARG A 165 23.11 -6.72 -4.97
CA ARG A 165 23.27 -8.14 -4.62
C ARG A 165 22.56 -9.07 -5.58
N LEU A 166 21.37 -8.69 -6.01
CA LEU A 166 20.55 -9.50 -6.93
C LEU A 166 21.12 -9.54 -8.35
N GLY A 167 22.03 -8.62 -8.66
CA GLY A 167 22.59 -8.50 -9.99
C GLY A 167 21.62 -7.88 -11.00
N ARG A 168 22.03 -7.85 -12.27
CA ARG A 168 21.22 -7.28 -13.34
C ARG A 168 19.87 -7.96 -13.39
N ALA A 169 18.82 -7.19 -13.30
CA ALA A 169 17.45 -7.64 -13.40
C ALA A 169 17.30 -8.62 -14.59
N ARG A 170 16.93 -9.85 -14.28
CA ARG A 170 16.47 -10.79 -15.31
C ARG A 170 15.27 -10.12 -15.95
N ARG A 171 15.27 -9.91 -17.27
CA ARG A 171 14.09 -9.35 -17.97
C ARG A 171 12.86 -10.15 -17.53
N PRO A 172 11.83 -9.51 -17.02
CA PRO A 172 10.63 -10.22 -16.55
C PRO A 172 10.07 -11.08 -17.69
N GLY A 173 9.68 -12.29 -17.36
CA GLY A 173 9.04 -13.19 -18.34
C GLY A 173 7.71 -12.60 -18.85
N PRO A 174 7.14 -13.13 -19.94
CA PRO A 174 5.89 -12.61 -20.53
C PRO A 174 4.75 -12.47 -19.53
N ARG A 175 4.60 -13.43 -18.61
CA ARG A 175 3.56 -13.42 -17.57
C ARG A 175 3.78 -12.30 -16.55
N ALA A 176 5.02 -12.13 -16.06
CA ALA A 176 5.35 -11.07 -15.12
C ALA A 176 5.17 -9.68 -15.73
N ARG A 177 5.50 -9.51 -17.03
CA ARG A 177 5.22 -8.26 -17.76
C ARG A 177 3.73 -7.97 -17.89
N ALA A 178 2.90 -8.99 -18.11
CA ALA A 178 1.45 -8.83 -18.20
C ALA A 178 0.86 -8.42 -16.84
N GLU A 179 1.29 -9.05 -15.76
CA GLU A 179 0.87 -8.72 -14.39
C GLU A 179 1.28 -7.28 -14.03
N GLN A 180 2.51 -6.89 -14.34
CA GLN A 180 3.00 -5.53 -14.14
C GLN A 180 2.18 -4.49 -14.90
N LYS A 181 1.91 -4.77 -16.16
CA LYS A 181 1.08 -3.89 -16.98
C LYS A 181 -0.31 -3.70 -16.37
N GLN A 182 -0.90 -4.77 -15.80
CA GLN A 182 -2.19 -4.67 -15.12
C GLN A 182 -2.12 -3.78 -13.88
N VAL A 183 -1.06 -3.93 -13.04
CA VAL A 183 -0.85 -3.08 -11.87
C VAL A 183 -0.72 -1.62 -12.29
N ALA A 184 0.17 -1.32 -13.23
CA ALA A 184 0.38 0.04 -13.71
C ALA A 184 -0.90 0.69 -14.28
N LEU A 185 -1.74 -0.10 -14.96
CA LEU A 185 -3.02 0.39 -15.47
C LEU A 185 -4.01 0.75 -14.36
N VAL A 186 -4.09 -0.05 -13.31
CA VAL A 186 -4.98 0.23 -12.17
C VAL A 186 -4.47 1.43 -11.39
N GLU A 187 -3.17 1.53 -11.14
CA GLU A 187 -2.56 2.68 -10.47
C GLU A 187 -2.71 3.97 -11.26
N GLY A 188 -2.42 3.95 -12.57
CA GLY A 188 -2.66 5.10 -13.43
C GLY A 188 -4.13 5.55 -13.45
N ALA A 189 -5.07 4.59 -13.42
CA ALA A 189 -6.48 4.90 -13.29
C ALA A 189 -6.84 5.50 -11.92
N ARG A 190 -6.20 5.06 -10.83
CA ARG A 190 -6.39 5.67 -9.49
C ARG A 190 -5.96 7.14 -9.47
N LEU A 191 -4.80 7.45 -10.06
CA LEU A 191 -4.34 8.85 -10.20
C LEU A 191 -5.35 9.68 -10.98
N TYR A 192 -5.81 9.17 -12.11
CA TYR A 192 -6.86 9.83 -12.90
C TYR A 192 -8.15 10.02 -12.09
N PHE A 193 -8.53 9.07 -11.24
CA PHE A 193 -9.70 9.20 -10.36
C PHE A 193 -9.51 10.30 -9.32
N ALA A 194 -8.32 10.40 -8.71
CA ALA A 194 -8.01 11.43 -7.72
C ALA A 194 -8.12 12.85 -8.32
N GLU A 195 -7.71 13.01 -9.57
CA GLU A 195 -7.80 14.29 -10.30
C GLU A 195 -9.22 14.61 -10.80
N ASN A 196 -10.13 13.63 -10.80
CA ASN A 196 -11.48 13.77 -11.36
C ASN A 196 -12.60 13.33 -10.40
N LEU A 197 -12.41 13.59 -9.09
CA LEU A 197 -13.37 13.21 -8.05
C LEU A 197 -14.71 13.94 -8.14
N ASP A 198 -14.72 15.14 -8.73
CA ASP A 198 -15.89 16.01 -8.89
C ASP A 198 -16.84 15.57 -10.01
N ARG A 199 -16.44 14.63 -10.85
CA ARG A 199 -17.21 14.15 -12.01
C ARG A 199 -17.18 12.63 -12.13
N GLU A 200 -18.03 12.07 -12.97
CA GLU A 200 -18.01 10.64 -13.31
C GLU A 200 -17.09 10.43 -14.51
N PRO A 201 -15.94 9.73 -14.34
CA PRO A 201 -14.99 9.51 -15.41
C PRO A 201 -15.56 8.53 -16.44
N THR A 202 -15.38 8.83 -17.72
CA THR A 202 -15.72 7.90 -18.80
C THR A 202 -14.60 6.87 -19.00
N LEU A 203 -14.95 5.64 -19.40
CA LEU A 203 -13.95 4.62 -19.74
C LEU A 203 -12.96 5.11 -20.81
N ASP A 204 -13.43 5.92 -21.78
CA ASP A 204 -12.56 6.49 -22.82
C ASP A 204 -11.58 7.51 -22.25
N GLY A 205 -12.01 8.32 -21.28
CA GLY A 205 -11.15 9.27 -20.58
C GLY A 205 -10.04 8.56 -19.82
N ILE A 206 -10.39 7.53 -19.04
CA ILE A 206 -9.42 6.72 -18.30
C ILE A 206 -8.45 6.04 -19.27
N CYS A 207 -8.95 5.37 -20.31
CA CYS A 207 -8.13 4.68 -21.30
C CYS A 207 -7.13 5.60 -21.99
N ARG A 208 -7.51 6.84 -22.31
CA ARG A 208 -6.59 7.85 -22.87
C ARG A 208 -5.51 8.25 -21.87
N ALA A 209 -5.89 8.47 -20.62
CA ALA A 209 -4.96 8.84 -19.57
C ALA A 209 -3.90 7.77 -19.29
N VAL A 210 -4.29 6.49 -19.27
CA VAL A 210 -3.38 5.37 -18.97
C VAL A 210 -2.82 4.67 -20.22
N GLY A 211 -3.15 5.13 -21.43
CA GLY A 211 -2.61 4.61 -22.69
C GLY A 211 -3.01 3.16 -22.98
N CYS A 212 -4.28 2.76 -22.77
CA CYS A 212 -4.73 1.39 -23.00
C CYS A 212 -6.10 1.29 -23.66
N SER A 213 -6.45 0.08 -24.11
CA SER A 213 -7.80 -0.23 -24.63
C SER A 213 -8.77 -0.55 -23.48
N LYS A 214 -10.08 -0.32 -23.69
CA LYS A 214 -11.14 -0.65 -22.73
C LYS A 214 -11.12 -2.11 -22.25
N PRO A 215 -10.99 -3.13 -23.13
CA PRO A 215 -10.92 -4.52 -22.67
C PRO A 215 -9.73 -4.78 -21.73
N LEU A 216 -8.58 -4.19 -22.03
CA LEU A 216 -7.38 -4.36 -21.22
C LEU A 216 -7.54 -3.70 -19.84
N LEU A 217 -8.13 -2.50 -19.77
CA LEU A 217 -8.42 -1.83 -18.50
C LEU A 217 -9.39 -2.65 -17.64
N GLN A 218 -10.50 -3.11 -18.25
CA GLN A 218 -11.49 -3.93 -17.55
C GLN A 218 -10.91 -5.24 -17.04
N GLN A 219 -10.08 -5.92 -17.86
CA GLN A 219 -9.36 -7.12 -17.46
C GLN A 219 -8.42 -6.85 -16.28
N ALA A 220 -7.66 -5.75 -16.33
CA ALA A 220 -6.74 -5.37 -15.26
C ALA A 220 -7.48 -5.16 -13.93
N PHE A 221 -8.58 -4.38 -13.93
CA PHE A 221 -9.38 -4.17 -12.73
C PHE A 221 -9.97 -5.48 -12.18
N ARG A 222 -10.55 -6.32 -13.04
CA ARG A 222 -11.10 -7.63 -12.63
C ARG A 222 -10.02 -8.52 -12.02
N ALA A 223 -8.85 -8.61 -12.67
CA ALA A 223 -7.77 -9.47 -12.24
C ALA A 223 -7.11 -9.00 -10.93
N ARG A 224 -7.01 -7.66 -10.73
CA ARG A 224 -6.25 -7.10 -9.61
C ARG A 224 -7.11 -6.72 -8.41
N THR A 225 -8.35 -6.30 -8.64
CA THR A 225 -9.24 -5.78 -7.59
C THR A 225 -10.51 -6.61 -7.39
N GLY A 226 -10.77 -7.58 -8.27
CA GLY A 226 -12.02 -8.35 -8.29
C GLY A 226 -13.24 -7.55 -8.73
N ARG A 227 -13.07 -6.27 -9.09
CA ARG A 227 -14.16 -5.31 -9.32
C ARG A 227 -14.19 -4.77 -10.75
N THR A 228 -15.30 -4.16 -11.12
CA THR A 228 -15.36 -3.34 -12.33
C THR A 228 -14.72 -1.98 -12.07
N VAL A 229 -14.25 -1.30 -13.14
CA VAL A 229 -13.70 0.05 -13.07
C VAL A 229 -14.66 1.03 -12.37
N ARG A 230 -15.96 0.93 -12.69
CA ARG A 230 -16.99 1.79 -12.10
C ARG A 230 -17.22 1.52 -10.62
N ASP A 231 -17.31 0.24 -10.22
CA ASP A 231 -17.48 -0.11 -8.80
C ASP A 231 -16.28 0.32 -7.98
N TYR A 232 -15.08 0.14 -8.52
CA TYR A 232 -13.85 0.61 -7.88
C TYR A 232 -13.84 2.13 -7.71
N PHE A 233 -14.19 2.90 -8.75
CA PHE A 233 -14.27 4.36 -8.66
C PHE A 233 -15.27 4.85 -7.60
N ILE A 234 -16.46 4.22 -7.54
CA ILE A 234 -17.46 4.57 -6.51
C ILE A 234 -16.90 4.37 -5.11
N ARG A 235 -16.21 3.25 -4.85
CA ARG A 235 -15.59 2.96 -3.56
C ARG A 235 -14.46 3.91 -3.24
N PHE A 236 -13.60 4.18 -4.20
CA PHE A 236 -12.52 5.16 -4.10
C PHE A 236 -13.06 6.55 -3.71
N LYS A 237 -14.13 6.98 -4.35
CA LYS A 237 -14.83 8.24 -4.03
C LYS A 237 -15.37 8.28 -2.59
N ILE A 238 -15.89 7.16 -2.09
CA ILE A 238 -16.37 7.04 -0.71
C ILE A 238 -15.21 7.00 0.30
N GLU A 239 -14.08 6.40 -0.03
CA GLU A 239 -12.85 6.49 0.79
C GLU A 239 -12.38 7.93 0.94
N GLN A 240 -12.29 8.68 -0.17
CA GLN A 240 -11.96 10.11 -0.15
C GLN A 240 -12.99 10.93 0.67
N ALA A 241 -14.28 10.59 0.56
CA ALA A 241 -15.30 11.19 1.40
C ALA A 241 -15.05 10.94 2.90
N GLY A 242 -14.64 9.73 3.25
CA GLY A 242 -14.26 9.38 4.62
C GLY A 242 -13.11 10.24 5.15
N ALA A 243 -12.07 10.44 4.34
CA ALA A 243 -10.94 11.29 4.69
C ALA A 243 -11.36 12.76 4.92
N LEU A 244 -12.20 13.31 4.04
CA LEU A 244 -12.73 14.69 4.20
C LEU A 244 -13.62 14.82 5.44
N LEU A 245 -14.49 13.84 5.71
CA LEU A 245 -15.33 13.83 6.90
C LEU A 245 -14.49 13.75 8.18
N ALA A 246 -13.42 12.96 8.18
CA ALA A 246 -12.49 12.86 9.31
C ALA A 246 -11.74 14.17 9.57
N GLN A 247 -11.49 14.98 8.53
CA GLN A 247 -10.95 16.35 8.64
C GLN A 247 -11.99 17.36 9.13
N GLY A 248 -13.25 16.94 9.35
CA GLY A 248 -14.30 17.80 9.92
C GLY A 248 -15.23 18.46 8.91
N TYR A 249 -15.04 18.26 7.60
CA TYR A 249 -15.92 18.84 6.57
C TYR A 249 -17.38 18.40 6.74
N PRO A 250 -18.37 19.29 6.58
CA PRO A 250 -19.77 18.92 6.64
C PRO A 250 -20.17 18.00 5.50
N PRO A 251 -21.08 17.01 5.74
CA PRO A 251 -21.53 16.07 4.69
C PRO A 251 -22.03 16.71 3.39
N GLY A 252 -22.72 17.85 3.48
CA GLY A 252 -23.20 18.59 2.31
C GLY A 252 -22.05 19.18 1.48
N GLU A 253 -21.00 19.68 2.14
CA GLU A 253 -19.82 20.19 1.47
C GLU A 253 -19.02 19.07 0.82
N VAL A 254 -18.82 17.96 1.53
CA VAL A 254 -18.17 16.75 0.97
C VAL A 254 -18.92 16.25 -0.27
N ALA A 255 -20.25 16.18 -0.21
CA ALA A 255 -21.06 15.78 -1.37
C ALA A 255 -20.81 16.70 -2.57
N ARG A 256 -20.77 18.02 -2.35
CA ARG A 256 -20.50 18.99 -3.41
C ARG A 256 -19.07 18.88 -3.97
N MET A 257 -18.07 18.78 -3.09
CA MET A 257 -16.65 18.63 -3.49
C MET A 257 -16.44 17.39 -4.35
N LEU A 258 -17.14 16.32 -4.03
CA LEU A 258 -17.06 15.06 -4.76
C LEU A 258 -18.07 14.96 -5.91
N GLY A 259 -18.75 16.05 -6.33
CA GLY A 259 -19.65 16.10 -7.49
C GLY A 259 -20.88 15.22 -7.39
N TYR A 260 -21.41 14.98 -6.17
CA TYR A 260 -22.70 14.31 -6.03
C TYR A 260 -23.86 15.26 -6.31
N ALA A 261 -24.85 14.78 -7.07
CA ALA A 261 -26.02 15.57 -7.43
C ALA A 261 -26.83 16.05 -6.22
N SER A 262 -26.80 15.32 -5.09
CA SER A 262 -27.44 15.72 -3.83
C SER A 262 -26.74 15.09 -2.63
N GLN A 263 -26.86 15.78 -1.48
CA GLN A 263 -26.38 15.25 -0.20
C GLN A 263 -27.14 13.98 0.21
N SER A 264 -28.42 13.86 -0.14
CA SER A 264 -29.22 12.67 0.17
C SER A 264 -28.70 11.44 -0.58
N TYR A 265 -28.40 11.57 -1.87
CA TYR A 265 -27.85 10.50 -2.68
C TYR A 265 -26.44 10.09 -2.17
N PHE A 266 -25.60 11.08 -1.86
CA PHE A 266 -24.31 10.83 -1.23
C PHE A 266 -24.46 10.04 0.07
N SER A 267 -25.34 10.49 0.98
CA SER A 267 -25.56 9.84 2.27
C SER A 267 -26.03 8.40 2.15
N GLN A 268 -26.90 8.11 1.21
CA GLN A 268 -27.36 6.74 0.92
C GLN A 268 -26.20 5.86 0.41
N ARG A 269 -25.41 6.37 -0.52
CA ARG A 269 -24.24 5.65 -1.06
C ARG A 269 -23.18 5.41 0.00
N PHE A 270 -22.86 6.42 0.78
CA PHE A 270 -21.91 6.33 1.88
C PHE A 270 -22.34 5.25 2.89
N ARG A 271 -23.61 5.32 3.33
CA ARG A 271 -24.16 4.32 4.26
C ARG A 271 -24.17 2.90 3.68
N ALA A 272 -24.52 2.75 2.42
CA ALA A 272 -24.55 1.44 1.76
C ALA A 272 -23.17 0.76 1.70
N LEU A 273 -22.09 1.54 1.59
CA LEU A 273 -20.73 1.01 1.49
C LEU A 273 -19.98 0.94 2.83
N THR A 274 -20.34 1.79 3.80
CA THR A 274 -19.62 1.90 5.10
C THR A 274 -20.44 1.39 6.28
N GLY A 275 -21.74 1.15 6.11
CA GLY A 275 -22.67 0.81 7.18
C GLY A 275 -23.11 1.99 8.04
N GLN A 276 -22.54 3.19 7.88
CA GLN A 276 -22.78 4.37 8.72
C GLN A 276 -23.21 5.58 7.87
N THR A 277 -23.96 6.50 8.49
CA THR A 277 -24.25 7.77 7.84
C THR A 277 -23.00 8.67 7.85
N PRO A 278 -22.82 9.59 6.87
CA PRO A 278 -21.70 10.53 6.87
C PRO A 278 -21.60 11.36 8.17
N THR A 279 -22.73 11.74 8.73
CA THR A 279 -22.78 12.50 10.01
C THR A 279 -22.33 11.67 11.20
N ALA A 280 -22.72 10.40 11.27
CA ALA A 280 -22.25 9.50 12.32
C ALA A 280 -20.75 9.21 12.17
N TYR A 281 -20.30 8.96 10.96
CA TYR A 281 -18.89 8.73 10.64
C TYR A 281 -18.01 9.92 11.02
N ARG A 282 -18.42 11.16 10.71
CA ARG A 282 -17.68 12.36 11.07
C ARG A 282 -17.45 12.52 12.58
N ARG A 283 -18.36 12.01 13.43
CA ARG A 283 -18.24 12.08 14.90
C ARG A 283 -17.25 11.05 15.46
N ALA A 284 -17.10 9.91 14.79
CA ALA A 284 -16.21 8.82 15.17
C ALA A 284 -15.59 8.19 13.91
N PRO A 285 -14.66 8.90 13.25
CA PRO A 285 -14.10 8.43 12.01
C PRO A 285 -13.22 7.20 12.22
N LYS A 286 -13.32 6.25 11.28
CA LYS A 286 -12.45 5.06 11.19
C LYS A 286 -11.86 5.00 9.78
N PRO A 287 -10.65 4.51 9.60
CA PRO A 287 -10.11 4.32 8.27
C PRO A 287 -11.03 3.49 7.38
N LEU A 288 -11.28 3.93 6.15
CA LEU A 288 -12.07 3.20 5.15
C LEU A 288 -11.14 2.58 4.13
N HIS A 289 -11.26 1.29 3.92
CA HIS A 289 -10.50 0.53 2.92
C HIS A 289 -11.47 -0.20 1.98
N LEU A 290 -12.23 0.55 1.20
CA LEU A 290 -13.31 0.03 0.33
C LEU A 290 -12.78 -0.44 -1.02
N CYS A 291 -11.66 0.09 -1.47
CA CYS A 291 -10.99 -0.29 -2.72
C CYS A 291 -10.16 -1.56 -2.58
N GLY A 292 -9.77 -1.88 -1.34
CA GLY A 292 -9.16 -3.14 -0.97
C GLY A 292 -10.25 -4.16 -0.62
N GLY A 293 -10.57 -5.03 -1.50
CA GLY A 293 -11.50 -6.12 -1.26
C GLY A 293 -11.07 -7.36 -1.97
#